data_ae91c7413dac42f068f8e3ca8896910c
#
_entry.id   ae91c7413dac42f068f8e3ca8896910c
#
_cell.length_a   1.000
_cell.length_b   1.000
_cell.length_c   1.000
_cell.angle_alpha   90.00
_cell.angle_beta   90.00
_cell.angle_gamma   90.00
#
_symmetry.space_group_name_H-M   'P 1'
#
loop_
_entity.id
_entity.type
_entity.pdbx_description
1 polymer ?
#
loop_
_entity_poly.entity_id
_entity_poly.type
_entity_poly.pdbx_seq_one_letter_code
_entity_poly.pdbx_strand_id
1 'polypeptide(L)'
;IRDMVHISHGPIGCGVYSWGTRRNLMQGIPGVTSFPMDFTSDFQEKDIVYGGDKKLEKLLNEANELFPLAKGFSVLSECPVGLIGDDINAVAKKMEEQLEKLVVPCNCEGFRGVSQSLGHHISNDSIRDHIIGKFEFPDPVGPYDVALIGDYNIGGDVWAAKPILEEIGLNVKSVWTGDGEVEKIGATHQVKLNLIHCYRSMNYM
;
A
#
# COMPACT_ATOMS: atom_id res chain seq x y z
N ILE A 1 1.11 -2.84 -3.14
CA ILE A 1 0.08 -3.90 -3.19
C ILE A 1 -0.58 -3.82 -4.56
N ARG A 2 -0.50 -4.88 -5.37
CA ARG A 2 -0.77 -4.82 -6.82
C ARG A 2 -2.25 -4.71 -7.20
N ASP A 3 -3.13 -5.16 -6.33
CA ASP A 3 -4.58 -5.21 -6.54
C ASP A 3 -5.35 -4.11 -5.80
N MET A 4 -4.63 -3.10 -5.32
CA MET A 4 -5.18 -1.88 -4.71
C MET A 4 -4.89 -0.65 -5.57
N VAL A 5 -5.76 0.34 -5.51
CA VAL A 5 -5.53 1.69 -6.04
C VAL A 5 -4.88 2.55 -4.97
N HIS A 6 -3.84 3.30 -5.33
CA HIS A 6 -3.10 4.17 -4.42
C HIS A 6 -3.41 5.63 -4.72
N ILE A 7 -3.77 6.39 -3.68
CA ILE A 7 -4.17 7.80 -3.79
C ILE A 7 -3.25 8.65 -2.93
N SER A 8 -2.49 9.53 -3.57
CA SER A 8 -1.79 10.63 -2.92
C SER A 8 -2.76 11.79 -2.74
N HIS A 9 -3.21 12.01 -1.50
CA HIS A 9 -4.13 13.08 -1.18
C HIS A 9 -3.37 14.37 -0.88
N GLY A 10 -3.34 15.27 -1.86
CA GLY A 10 -2.60 16.52 -1.82
C GLY A 10 -2.27 17.07 -3.21
N PRO A 11 -1.25 17.92 -3.31
CA PRO A 11 -0.81 18.51 -4.59
C PRO A 11 -0.24 17.46 -5.55
N ILE A 12 -0.48 17.66 -6.85
CA ILE A 12 -0.02 16.75 -7.90
C ILE A 12 1.50 16.50 -7.88
N GLY A 13 2.30 17.48 -7.48
CA GLY A 13 3.75 17.35 -7.45
C GLY A 13 4.23 16.23 -6.52
N CYS A 14 3.62 16.08 -5.34
CA CYS A 14 3.96 15.03 -4.40
C CYS A 14 3.67 13.64 -4.97
N GLY A 15 2.50 13.45 -5.57
CA GLY A 15 2.13 12.20 -6.24
C GLY A 15 3.07 11.87 -7.40
N VAL A 16 3.40 12.85 -8.24
CA VAL A 16 4.31 12.66 -9.39
C VAL A 16 5.71 12.24 -8.94
N TYR A 17 6.27 12.85 -7.89
CA TYR A 17 7.60 12.50 -7.41
C TYR A 17 7.63 11.10 -6.79
N SER A 18 6.61 10.73 -6.02
CA SER A 18 6.50 9.39 -5.46
C SER A 18 6.40 8.32 -6.56
N TRP A 19 5.55 8.55 -7.53
CA TRP A 19 5.37 7.66 -8.67
C TRP A 19 6.62 7.61 -9.58
N GLY A 20 7.22 8.77 -9.87
CA GLY A 20 8.41 8.87 -10.72
C GLY A 20 9.60 8.11 -10.16
N THR A 21 9.80 8.13 -8.84
CA THR A 21 10.86 7.36 -8.18
C THR A 21 10.65 5.87 -8.39
N ARG A 22 9.45 5.36 -8.17
CA ARG A 22 9.15 3.93 -8.37
C ARG A 22 9.30 3.52 -9.83
N ARG A 23 8.81 4.31 -10.77
CA ARG A 23 8.95 4.04 -12.19
C ARG A 23 10.42 3.95 -12.61
N ASN A 24 11.26 4.84 -12.11
CA ASN A 24 12.69 4.82 -12.43
C ASN A 24 13.41 3.57 -11.91
N LEU A 25 12.99 3.04 -10.76
CA LEU A 25 13.55 1.83 -10.19
C LEU A 25 13.09 0.56 -10.92
N MET A 26 11.95 0.61 -11.60
CA MET A 26 11.41 -0.50 -12.39
C MET A 26 11.89 -0.49 -13.85
N GLN A 27 12.67 0.49 -14.27
CA GLN A 27 13.25 0.55 -15.61
C GLN A 27 14.29 -0.55 -15.81
N GLY A 28 14.03 -1.39 -16.80
CA GLY A 28 15.01 -2.40 -17.23
C GLY A 28 14.56 -3.85 -17.02
N ILE A 29 13.34 -4.10 -16.55
CA ILE A 29 12.78 -5.44 -16.53
C ILE A 29 11.90 -5.63 -17.78
N PRO A 30 12.40 -6.30 -18.83
CA PRO A 30 11.64 -6.50 -20.07
C PRO A 30 10.35 -7.29 -19.80
N GLY A 31 9.23 -6.79 -20.30
CA GLY A 31 7.94 -7.47 -20.23
C GLY A 31 7.14 -7.25 -18.95
N VAL A 32 7.63 -6.46 -18.02
CA VAL A 32 6.88 -6.10 -16.81
C VAL A 32 6.27 -4.72 -16.99
N THR A 33 4.94 -4.69 -17.05
CA THR A 33 4.13 -3.48 -17.11
C THR A 33 3.35 -3.29 -15.80
N SER A 34 3.97 -3.50 -14.67
CA SER A 34 3.35 -3.14 -13.40
C SER A 34 3.49 -1.64 -13.18
N PHE A 35 2.61 -0.88 -13.79
CA PHE A 35 2.41 0.50 -13.36
C PHE A 35 1.61 0.45 -12.07
N PRO A 36 2.09 1.08 -11.00
CA PRO A 36 1.26 1.28 -9.83
C PRO A 36 0.03 2.10 -10.25
N MET A 37 -1.14 1.72 -9.78
CA MET A 37 -2.36 2.51 -9.95
C MET A 37 -2.33 3.66 -8.93
N ASP A 38 -1.48 4.65 -9.21
CA ASP A 38 -1.28 5.82 -8.35
C ASP A 38 -2.05 7.01 -8.92
N PHE A 39 -2.88 7.61 -8.09
CA PHE A 39 -3.67 8.79 -8.39
C PHE A 39 -3.40 9.88 -7.39
N THR A 40 -3.67 11.12 -7.77
CA THR A 40 -3.57 12.28 -6.88
C THR A 40 -4.90 13.02 -6.83
N SER A 41 -5.22 13.58 -5.68
CA SER A 41 -6.39 14.46 -5.55
C SER A 41 -6.15 15.85 -6.16
N ASP A 42 -4.93 16.17 -6.55
CA ASP A 42 -4.57 17.43 -7.21
C ASP A 42 -5.11 18.67 -6.47
N PHE A 43 -4.63 18.86 -5.24
CA PHE A 43 -5.00 20.01 -4.42
C PHE A 43 -4.73 21.32 -5.12
N GLN A 44 -5.73 22.19 -5.13
CA GLN A 44 -5.68 23.57 -5.58
C GLN A 44 -5.79 24.50 -4.38
N GLU A 45 -5.56 25.80 -4.58
CA GLU A 45 -5.63 26.80 -3.51
C GLU A 45 -6.94 26.75 -2.73
N LYS A 46 -8.07 26.52 -3.42
CA LYS A 46 -9.38 26.39 -2.79
C LYS A 46 -9.47 25.20 -1.80
N ASP A 47 -8.78 24.11 -2.11
CA ASP A 47 -8.80 22.91 -1.27
C ASP A 47 -7.99 23.15 0.02
N ILE A 48 -6.95 24.00 -0.06
CA ILE A 48 -6.20 24.46 1.12
C ILE A 48 -7.05 25.35 2.04
N VAL A 49 -7.94 26.17 1.47
CA VAL A 49 -8.76 27.11 2.23
C VAL A 49 -10.00 26.43 2.83
N TYR A 50 -10.61 25.51 2.09
CA TYR A 50 -11.92 24.94 2.45
C TYR A 50 -11.85 23.47 2.89
N GLY A 51 -10.68 22.84 2.85
CA GLY A 51 -10.49 21.41 3.11
C GLY A 51 -10.69 20.54 1.87
N GLY A 52 -10.05 19.39 1.87
CA GLY A 52 -10.01 18.43 0.77
C GLY A 52 -10.84 17.16 0.95
N ASP A 53 -11.46 16.94 2.11
CA ASP A 53 -12.19 15.70 2.43
C ASP A 53 -13.22 15.33 1.36
N LYS A 54 -14.05 16.29 0.92
CA LYS A 54 -15.05 16.07 -0.13
C LYS A 54 -14.43 15.72 -1.49
N LYS A 55 -13.24 16.26 -1.76
CA LYS A 55 -12.48 15.96 -2.97
C LYS A 55 -11.95 14.53 -2.93
N LEU A 56 -11.49 14.09 -1.77
CA LEU A 56 -11.06 12.71 -1.54
C LEU A 56 -12.23 11.73 -1.71
N GLU A 57 -13.38 12.00 -1.09
CA GLU A 57 -14.58 11.19 -1.26
C GLU A 57 -14.98 11.04 -2.74
N LYS A 58 -14.97 12.16 -3.48
CA LYS A 58 -15.27 12.15 -4.91
C LYS A 58 -14.27 11.30 -5.69
N LEU A 59 -12.97 11.46 -5.44
CA LEU A 59 -11.91 10.71 -6.12
C LEU A 59 -12.01 9.21 -5.85
N LEU A 60 -12.31 8.80 -4.60
CA LEU A 60 -12.51 7.40 -4.24
C LEU A 60 -13.69 6.77 -5.00
N ASN A 61 -14.80 7.50 -5.15
CA ASN A 61 -15.94 7.04 -5.94
C ASN A 61 -15.57 6.90 -7.43
N GLU A 62 -14.92 7.91 -8.02
CA GLU A 62 -14.48 7.88 -9.41
C GLU A 62 -13.47 6.74 -9.66
N ALA A 63 -12.53 6.55 -8.75
CA ALA A 63 -11.56 5.46 -8.84
C ALA A 63 -12.23 4.08 -8.73
N ASN A 64 -13.27 3.94 -7.90
CA ASN A 64 -14.02 2.69 -7.80
C ASN A 64 -14.82 2.38 -9.07
N GLU A 65 -15.36 3.39 -9.74
CA GLU A 65 -16.06 3.23 -11.01
C GLU A 65 -15.08 2.84 -12.14
N LEU A 66 -13.90 3.45 -12.16
CA LEU A 66 -12.87 3.18 -13.18
C LEU A 66 -12.15 1.85 -12.98
N PHE A 67 -11.99 1.41 -11.73
CA PHE A 67 -11.27 0.19 -11.36
C PHE A 67 -12.14 -0.74 -10.51
N PRO A 68 -13.23 -1.27 -11.06
CA PRO A 68 -14.20 -2.09 -10.30
C PRO A 68 -13.57 -3.38 -9.75
N LEU A 69 -12.48 -3.88 -10.36
CA LEU A 69 -11.76 -5.07 -9.93
C LEU A 69 -10.74 -4.81 -8.81
N ALA A 70 -10.47 -3.55 -8.47
CA ALA A 70 -9.60 -3.22 -7.35
C ALA A 70 -10.21 -3.73 -6.04
N LYS A 71 -9.37 -4.38 -5.23
CA LYS A 71 -9.77 -4.96 -3.92
C LYS A 71 -9.86 -3.92 -2.81
N GLY A 72 -9.27 -2.74 -3.02
CA GLY A 72 -9.28 -1.65 -2.06
C GLY A 72 -8.49 -0.44 -2.53
N PHE A 73 -8.40 0.51 -1.64
CA PHE A 73 -7.73 1.79 -1.85
C PHE A 73 -6.76 2.06 -0.71
N SER A 74 -5.59 2.63 -0.98
CA SER A 74 -4.77 3.25 0.05
C SER A 74 -4.75 4.76 -0.17
N VAL A 75 -4.88 5.51 0.92
CA VAL A 75 -4.88 6.98 0.91
C VAL A 75 -3.68 7.46 1.70
N LEU A 76 -2.77 8.13 1.02
CA LEU A 76 -1.57 8.72 1.61
C LEU A 76 -1.78 10.22 1.78
N SER A 77 -1.67 10.73 3.01
CA SER A 77 -1.76 12.18 3.24
C SER A 77 -0.46 12.87 2.88
N GLU A 78 -0.58 13.94 2.10
CA GLU A 78 0.53 14.82 1.78
C GLU A 78 0.65 15.96 2.82
N CYS A 79 1.76 16.70 2.81
CA CYS A 79 2.02 17.74 3.81
C CYS A 79 0.89 18.77 3.98
N PRO A 80 0.30 19.34 2.92
CA PRO A 80 -0.78 20.31 3.06
C PRO A 80 -2.00 19.75 3.78
N VAL A 81 -2.36 18.48 3.53
CA VAL A 81 -3.49 17.79 4.16
C VAL A 81 -3.36 17.79 5.68
N GLY A 82 -2.19 17.37 6.18
CA GLY A 82 -1.94 17.38 7.62
C GLY A 82 -1.83 18.77 8.24
N LEU A 83 -1.41 19.79 7.45
CA LEU A 83 -1.33 21.17 7.94
C LEU A 83 -2.69 21.85 8.07
N ILE A 84 -3.62 21.57 7.17
CA ILE A 84 -4.96 22.14 7.21
C ILE A 84 -5.91 21.34 8.13
N GLY A 85 -5.50 20.15 8.56
CA GLY A 85 -6.26 19.33 9.50
C GLY A 85 -7.37 18.49 8.86
N ASP A 86 -7.25 18.14 7.59
CA ASP A 86 -8.15 17.17 6.96
C ASP A 86 -8.03 15.81 7.65
N ASP A 87 -9.16 15.12 7.82
CA ASP A 87 -9.22 13.83 8.49
C ASP A 87 -9.41 12.67 7.50
N ILE A 88 -8.29 12.21 6.92
CA ILE A 88 -8.32 11.07 5.99
C ILE A 88 -8.82 9.77 6.65
N ASN A 89 -8.68 9.64 7.99
CA ASN A 89 -9.16 8.44 8.69
C ASN A 89 -10.69 8.41 8.73
N ALA A 90 -11.33 9.56 9.01
CA ALA A 90 -12.79 9.67 8.99
C ALA A 90 -13.34 9.41 7.58
N VAL A 91 -12.69 9.99 6.56
CA VAL A 91 -13.07 9.76 5.15
C VAL A 91 -12.88 8.30 4.78
N ALA A 92 -11.74 7.68 5.12
CA ALA A 92 -11.47 6.29 4.82
C ALA A 92 -12.52 5.35 5.43
N LYS A 93 -12.85 5.53 6.71
CA LYS A 93 -13.88 4.74 7.39
C LYS A 93 -15.25 4.86 6.72
N LYS A 94 -15.67 6.08 6.41
CA LYS A 94 -16.93 6.33 5.71
C LYS A 94 -16.97 5.66 4.34
N MET A 95 -15.88 5.78 3.59
CA MET A 95 -15.80 5.25 2.23
C MET A 95 -15.66 3.73 2.22
N GLU A 96 -15.00 3.12 3.20
CA GLU A 96 -14.94 1.67 3.38
C GLU A 96 -16.36 1.08 3.53
N GLU A 97 -17.21 1.73 4.35
CA GLU A 97 -18.60 1.34 4.53
C GLU A 97 -19.44 1.55 3.24
N GLN A 98 -19.23 2.67 2.53
CA GLN A 98 -19.97 3.01 1.31
C GLN A 98 -19.61 2.14 0.11
N LEU A 99 -18.33 1.85 -0.08
CA LEU A 99 -17.82 1.12 -1.24
C LEU A 99 -17.78 -0.40 -1.04
N GLU A 100 -17.97 -0.86 0.20
CA GLU A 100 -17.80 -2.26 0.61
C GLU A 100 -16.43 -2.82 0.21
N LYS A 101 -15.40 -1.95 0.25
CA LYS A 101 -14.02 -2.25 -0.08
C LYS A 101 -13.08 -1.64 0.95
N LEU A 102 -11.93 -2.26 1.16
CA LEU A 102 -10.90 -1.71 2.04
C LEU A 102 -10.49 -0.29 1.63
N VAL A 103 -10.45 0.62 2.58
CA VAL A 103 -9.86 1.95 2.41
C VAL A 103 -8.84 2.18 3.53
N VAL A 104 -7.58 2.10 3.20
CA VAL A 104 -6.46 2.13 4.15
C VAL A 104 -5.85 3.52 4.22
N PRO A 105 -6.06 4.27 5.31
CA PRO A 105 -5.44 5.58 5.49
C PRO A 105 -3.98 5.43 5.94
N CYS A 106 -3.12 6.30 5.44
CA CYS A 106 -1.72 6.38 5.79
C CYS A 106 -1.33 7.84 6.04
N ASN A 107 -1.22 8.24 7.30
CA ASN A 107 -0.88 9.60 7.72
C ASN A 107 0.64 9.78 7.65
N CYS A 108 1.16 10.04 6.45
CA CYS A 108 2.59 10.02 6.15
C CYS A 108 3.16 11.37 5.69
N GLU A 109 2.61 12.46 6.18
CA GLU A 109 3.04 13.82 5.87
C GLU A 109 4.54 14.01 6.10
N GLY A 110 5.25 14.53 5.11
CA GLY A 110 6.71 14.60 5.12
C GLY A 110 7.32 15.39 6.26
N PHE A 111 6.58 16.33 6.88
CA PHE A 111 7.04 17.08 8.03
C PHE A 111 7.05 16.29 9.34
N ARG A 112 6.41 15.13 9.41
CA ARG A 112 6.39 14.27 10.61
C ARG A 112 7.73 13.63 10.91
N GLY A 113 8.62 13.55 9.93
CA GLY A 113 9.90 12.91 10.10
C GLY A 113 10.95 13.37 9.11
N VAL A 114 12.18 12.95 9.38
CA VAL A 114 13.38 13.40 8.65
C VAL A 114 13.91 12.34 7.68
N SER A 115 13.25 11.18 7.58
CA SER A 115 13.75 10.09 6.73
C SER A 115 12.65 9.28 6.08
N GLN A 116 12.96 8.73 4.91
CA GLN A 116 12.12 7.74 4.22
C GLN A 116 11.81 6.52 5.11
N SER A 117 12.68 6.21 6.04
CA SER A 117 12.49 5.13 7.01
C SER A 117 11.20 5.26 7.80
N LEU A 118 10.87 6.47 8.26
CA LEU A 118 9.63 6.70 9.00
C LEU A 118 8.40 6.46 8.12
N GLY A 119 8.45 6.84 6.83
CA GLY A 119 7.37 6.57 5.89
C GLY A 119 7.09 5.07 5.74
N HIS A 120 8.14 4.24 5.68
CA HIS A 120 7.98 2.78 5.69
C HIS A 120 7.30 2.30 6.97
N HIS A 121 7.70 2.81 8.13
CA HIS A 121 7.08 2.43 9.41
C HIS A 121 5.60 2.80 9.45
N ILE A 122 5.24 4.03 9.08
CA ILE A 122 3.85 4.50 9.05
C ILE A 122 3.00 3.66 8.08
N SER A 123 3.50 3.41 6.87
CA SER A 123 2.80 2.60 5.87
C SER A 123 2.60 1.17 6.37
N ASN A 124 3.59 0.65 7.03
CA ASN A 124 3.57 -0.67 7.61
C ASN A 124 2.54 -0.75 8.76
N ASP A 125 2.54 0.20 9.67
CA ASP A 125 1.54 0.27 10.74
C ASP A 125 0.12 0.33 10.16
N SER A 126 -0.09 1.08 9.07
CA SER A 126 -1.39 1.12 8.38
C SER A 126 -1.80 -0.25 7.82
N ILE A 127 -0.86 -1.02 7.27
CA ILE A 127 -1.13 -2.40 6.83
C ILE A 127 -1.50 -3.29 8.01
N ARG A 128 -0.74 -3.22 9.11
CA ARG A 128 -1.03 -3.97 10.34
C ARG A 128 -2.43 -3.68 10.86
N ASP A 129 -2.77 -2.40 10.98
CA ASP A 129 -3.99 -1.96 11.65
C ASP A 129 -5.25 -2.14 10.79
N HIS A 130 -5.11 -2.08 9.46
CA HIS A 130 -6.24 -2.07 8.54
C HIS A 130 -6.36 -3.30 7.64
N ILE A 131 -5.32 -4.12 7.49
CA ILE A 131 -5.35 -5.26 6.56
C ILE A 131 -5.15 -6.59 7.28
N ILE A 132 -4.18 -6.69 8.17
CA ILE A 132 -3.84 -7.96 8.84
C ILE A 132 -5.01 -8.49 9.65
N GLY A 133 -5.29 -9.78 9.51
CA GLY A 133 -6.38 -10.46 10.21
C GLY A 133 -7.77 -10.29 9.59
N LYS A 134 -7.90 -9.49 8.52
CA LYS A 134 -9.19 -9.35 7.81
C LYS A 134 -9.46 -10.48 6.81
N PHE A 135 -8.46 -11.28 6.47
CA PHE A 135 -8.56 -12.35 5.49
C PHE A 135 -7.94 -13.64 6.01
N GLU A 136 -8.32 -14.74 5.39
CA GLU A 136 -7.77 -16.06 5.65
C GLU A 136 -7.32 -16.69 4.32
N PHE A 137 -6.31 -17.59 4.39
CA PHE A 137 -5.94 -18.38 3.23
C PHE A 137 -7.05 -19.40 2.93
N PRO A 138 -7.39 -19.60 1.65
CA PRO A 138 -8.42 -20.58 1.26
C PRO A 138 -8.02 -22.01 1.60
N ASP A 139 -6.71 -22.30 1.61
CA ASP A 139 -6.16 -23.61 1.90
C ASP A 139 -5.46 -23.62 3.28
N PRO A 140 -5.48 -24.74 4.00
CA PRO A 140 -4.78 -24.88 5.26
C PRO A 140 -3.28 -24.54 5.14
N VAL A 141 -2.78 -23.85 6.15
CA VAL A 141 -1.36 -23.46 6.21
C VAL A 141 -0.52 -24.61 6.75
N GLY A 142 0.46 -25.02 5.96
CA GLY A 142 1.42 -26.07 6.30
C GLY A 142 2.65 -25.57 7.06
N PRO A 143 3.53 -26.47 7.50
CA PRO A 143 4.73 -26.11 8.27
C PRO A 143 5.81 -25.39 7.46
N TYR A 144 5.79 -25.51 6.12
CA TYR A 144 6.73 -24.88 5.20
C TYR A 144 6.14 -23.68 4.48
N ASP A 145 4.92 -23.27 4.85
CA ASP A 145 4.29 -22.06 4.35
C ASP A 145 4.86 -20.85 5.07
N VAL A 146 5.35 -19.89 4.30
CA VAL A 146 6.06 -18.72 4.82
C VAL A 146 5.52 -17.43 4.22
N ALA A 147 5.76 -16.31 4.90
CA ALA A 147 5.59 -14.98 4.35
C ALA A 147 6.96 -14.31 4.13
N LEU A 148 7.11 -13.60 3.03
CA LEU A 148 8.27 -12.75 2.73
C LEU A 148 7.91 -11.30 3.06
N ILE A 149 8.58 -10.72 4.06
CA ILE A 149 8.26 -9.39 4.58
C ILE A 149 9.36 -8.39 4.24
N GLY A 150 8.96 -7.20 3.80
CA GLY A 150 9.86 -6.12 3.48
C GLY A 150 10.53 -6.24 2.12
N ASP A 151 9.96 -7.03 1.24
CA ASP A 151 10.35 -7.03 -0.15
C ASP A 151 9.34 -6.18 -0.95
N TYR A 152 9.83 -5.09 -1.50
CA TYR A 152 9.02 -4.12 -2.25
C TYR A 152 9.06 -4.35 -3.75
N ASN A 153 9.76 -5.38 -4.19
CA ASN A 153 9.95 -5.78 -5.59
C ASN A 153 10.44 -4.62 -6.50
N ILE A 154 11.28 -3.76 -5.98
CA ILE A 154 11.73 -2.56 -6.71
C ILE A 154 12.55 -2.94 -7.94
N GLY A 155 13.44 -3.90 -7.81
CA GLY A 155 14.27 -4.43 -8.90
C GLY A 155 13.81 -5.77 -9.47
N GLY A 156 12.65 -6.28 -9.04
CA GLY A 156 12.19 -7.62 -9.36
C GLY A 156 12.66 -8.66 -8.35
N ASP A 157 13.05 -8.22 -7.16
CA ASP A 157 13.66 -9.07 -6.13
C ASP A 157 12.75 -10.23 -5.71
N VAL A 158 11.44 -9.99 -5.57
CA VAL A 158 10.44 -11.04 -5.29
C VAL A 158 10.45 -12.13 -6.36
N TRP A 159 10.52 -11.72 -7.62
CA TRP A 159 10.49 -12.67 -8.75
C TRP A 159 11.75 -13.51 -8.85
N ALA A 160 12.86 -13.05 -8.27
CA ALA A 160 14.08 -13.83 -8.15
C ALA A 160 14.09 -14.68 -6.87
N ALA A 161 13.68 -14.12 -5.73
CA ALA A 161 13.72 -14.79 -4.43
C ALA A 161 12.69 -15.91 -4.29
N LYS A 162 11.45 -15.69 -4.76
CA LYS A 162 10.37 -16.65 -4.60
C LYS A 162 10.67 -18.03 -5.21
N PRO A 163 11.13 -18.16 -6.47
CA PRO A 163 11.48 -19.46 -7.05
C PRO A 163 12.61 -20.18 -6.28
N ILE A 164 13.59 -19.44 -5.77
CA ILE A 164 14.68 -20.02 -4.96
C ILE A 164 14.15 -20.61 -3.66
N LEU A 165 13.26 -19.89 -2.98
CA LEU A 165 12.62 -20.37 -1.76
C LEU A 165 11.75 -21.60 -2.03
N GLU A 166 11.03 -21.62 -3.15
CA GLU A 166 10.21 -22.76 -3.57
C GLU A 166 11.05 -23.98 -3.93
N GLU A 167 12.23 -23.78 -4.56
CA GLU A 167 13.16 -24.88 -4.90
C GLU A 167 13.75 -25.56 -3.66
N ILE A 168 13.95 -24.85 -2.56
CA ILE A 168 14.40 -25.43 -1.29
C ILE A 168 13.24 -25.98 -0.44
N GLY A 169 12.01 -26.02 -0.97
CA GLY A 169 10.85 -26.64 -0.33
C GLY A 169 9.97 -25.73 0.51
N LEU A 170 10.20 -24.42 0.49
CA LEU A 170 9.31 -23.45 1.13
C LEU A 170 8.19 -23.03 0.17
N ASN A 171 7.02 -22.74 0.71
CA ASN A 171 5.90 -22.22 -0.07
C ASN A 171 5.60 -20.77 0.37
N VAL A 172 5.85 -19.81 -0.51
CA VAL A 172 5.65 -18.39 -0.22
C VAL A 172 4.18 -18.02 -0.41
N LYS A 173 3.42 -18.01 0.69
CA LYS A 173 1.99 -17.70 0.71
C LYS A 173 1.69 -16.22 0.56
N SER A 174 2.54 -15.36 1.13
CA SER A 174 2.32 -13.91 1.16
C SER A 174 3.63 -13.15 0.95
N VAL A 175 3.55 -12.01 0.29
CA VAL A 175 4.67 -11.07 0.12
C VAL A 175 4.22 -9.67 0.52
N TRP A 176 5.03 -8.99 1.33
CA TRP A 176 4.81 -7.63 1.79
C TRP A 176 5.88 -6.70 1.21
N THR A 177 5.55 -5.78 0.35
CA THR A 177 4.27 -5.47 -0.30
C THR A 177 4.40 -5.57 -1.82
N GLY A 178 5.62 -5.73 -2.31
CA GLY A 178 5.93 -5.76 -3.73
C GLY A 178 5.27 -6.95 -4.41
N ASP A 179 4.50 -6.71 -5.45
CA ASP A 179 3.69 -7.70 -6.15
C ASP A 179 2.73 -8.52 -5.24
N GLY A 180 2.48 -8.03 -4.03
CA GLY A 180 1.59 -8.65 -3.06
C GLY A 180 0.12 -8.41 -3.36
N GLU A 181 -0.72 -9.39 -3.05
CA GLU A 181 -2.18 -9.31 -3.09
C GLU A 181 -2.71 -8.98 -1.69
N VAL A 182 -3.67 -8.06 -1.58
CA VAL A 182 -4.16 -7.59 -0.29
C VAL A 182 -4.74 -8.70 0.58
N GLU A 183 -5.46 -9.65 -0.02
CA GLU A 183 -6.04 -10.80 0.70
C GLU A 183 -4.95 -11.71 1.29
N LYS A 184 -3.89 -11.98 0.52
CA LYS A 184 -2.75 -12.77 0.99
C LYS A 184 -1.95 -12.04 2.08
N ILE A 185 -1.80 -10.72 1.95
CA ILE A 185 -1.18 -9.89 2.99
C ILE A 185 -2.03 -9.96 4.27
N GLY A 186 -3.33 -9.81 4.15
CA GLY A 186 -4.25 -9.87 5.29
C GLY A 186 -4.28 -11.22 6.01
N ALA A 187 -4.02 -12.31 5.29
CA ALA A 187 -3.95 -13.66 5.84
C ALA A 187 -2.56 -14.04 6.42
N THR A 188 -1.57 -13.15 6.34
CA THR A 188 -0.17 -13.44 6.75
C THR A 188 -0.05 -13.92 8.21
N HIS A 189 -0.96 -13.50 9.10
CA HIS A 189 -0.98 -13.93 10.50
C HIS A 189 -1.13 -15.46 10.70
N GLN A 190 -1.56 -16.19 9.67
CA GLN A 190 -1.73 -17.64 9.72
C GLN A 190 -0.44 -18.43 9.49
N VAL A 191 0.58 -17.84 8.83
CA VAL A 191 1.86 -18.51 8.63
C VAL A 191 2.67 -18.57 9.92
N LYS A 192 3.49 -19.62 10.07
CA LYS A 192 4.29 -19.83 11.27
C LYS A 192 5.68 -19.19 11.20
N LEU A 193 6.13 -18.83 10.01
CA LEU A 193 7.46 -18.28 9.79
C LEU A 193 7.40 -17.11 8.82
N ASN A 194 7.92 -15.98 9.27
CA ASN A 194 8.13 -14.79 8.47
C ASN A 194 9.61 -14.68 8.11
N LEU A 195 9.89 -14.57 6.81
CA LEU A 195 11.21 -14.29 6.29
C LEU A 195 11.33 -12.78 6.06
N ILE A 196 12.24 -12.13 6.79
CA ILE A 196 12.40 -10.67 6.71
C ILE A 196 13.52 -10.34 5.75
N HIS A 197 13.17 -9.73 4.62
CA HIS A 197 14.13 -9.26 3.62
C HIS A 197 14.70 -7.89 4.00
N CYS A 198 13.86 -6.98 4.49
CA CYS A 198 14.28 -5.64 4.89
C CYS A 198 14.11 -5.43 6.39
N TYR A 199 15.19 -5.10 7.11
CA TYR A 199 15.15 -4.84 8.55
C TYR A 199 14.25 -3.65 8.94
N ARG A 200 13.95 -2.75 8.00
CA ARG A 200 13.01 -1.65 8.22
C ARG A 200 11.55 -2.09 8.33
N SER A 201 11.29 -3.34 8.03
CA SER A 201 9.97 -3.97 8.23
C SER A 201 9.83 -4.67 9.58
N MET A 202 10.81 -4.52 10.48
CA MET A 202 10.82 -5.20 11.79
C MET A 202 9.77 -4.68 12.77
N ASN A 203 9.08 -3.59 12.49
CA ASN A 203 8.00 -3.07 13.35
C ASN A 203 6.79 -4.00 13.46
N TYR A 204 6.75 -5.05 12.65
CA TYR A 204 5.63 -5.99 12.62
C TYR A 204 5.82 -7.22 13.52
N MET A 205 6.96 -7.32 14.11
CA MET A 205 7.28 -8.37 15.07
C MET A 205 7.01 -7.89 16.50
#